data_b3eaa3b00049acb66968f516ec11bcfc
#
_entry.id   b3eaa3b00049acb66968f516ec11bcfc
#
_cell.length_a   1.000
_cell.length_b   1.000
_cell.length_c   1.000
_cell.angle_alpha   90.00
_cell.angle_beta   90.00
_cell.angle_gamma   90.00
#
_symmetry.space_group_name_H-M   'P 1'
#
loop_
_entity.id
_entity.type
_entity.pdbx_description
1 polymer ?
#
loop_
_entity_poly.entity_id
_entity_poly.type
_entity_poly.pdbx_seq_one_letter_code
_entity_poly.pdbx_strand_id
1 'polypeptide(L)'
;MLSLSKKLSHELSNLDIDEGVRIESTKNNNRKVYINKRPSGCFVAESVYSDPINMTEIRFYVDIKHIRKLIDNIFGKEYSVTIY
;
A
#
# COMPACT_ATOMS: atom_id res chain seq x y z
N MET A 1 -20.13 8.16 -1.48
CA MET A 1 -19.07 7.32 -0.88
C MET A 1 -17.90 7.19 -1.85
N LEU A 2 -16.69 7.41 -1.37
CA LEU A 2 -15.50 7.22 -2.19
C LEU A 2 -15.20 5.73 -2.37
N SER A 3 -14.74 5.33 -3.55
CA SER A 3 -14.23 3.98 -3.77
C SER A 3 -12.96 3.78 -2.94
N LEU A 4 -12.59 2.52 -2.67
CA LEU A 4 -11.34 2.21 -1.95
C LEU A 4 -10.13 2.79 -2.68
N SER A 5 -10.15 2.73 -4.00
CA SER A 5 -9.08 3.27 -4.83
C SER A 5 -8.92 4.79 -4.64
N LYS A 6 -10.02 5.53 -4.58
CA LYS A 6 -9.99 6.97 -4.32
C LYS A 6 -9.57 7.28 -2.88
N LYS A 7 -10.03 6.48 -1.93
CA LYS A 7 -9.64 6.62 -0.53
C LYS A 7 -8.13 6.42 -0.38
N LEU A 8 -7.59 5.38 -1.00
CA LEU A 8 -6.15 5.12 -0.99
C LEU A 8 -5.37 6.29 -1.57
N SER A 9 -5.79 6.82 -2.73
CA SER A 9 -5.13 7.96 -3.35
C SER A 9 -5.16 9.19 -2.45
N HIS A 10 -6.29 9.45 -1.78
CA HIS A 10 -6.43 10.57 -0.86
C HIS A 10 -5.48 10.43 0.32
N GLU A 11 -5.41 9.25 0.93
CA GLU A 11 -4.52 9.00 2.06
C GLU A 11 -3.05 9.14 1.67
N LEU A 12 -2.67 8.62 0.51
CA LEU A 12 -1.29 8.74 0.03
C LEU A 12 -0.93 10.19 -0.29
N SER A 13 -1.87 10.97 -0.81
CA SER A 13 -1.64 12.39 -1.11
C SER A 13 -1.38 13.22 0.15
N ASN A 14 -1.97 12.81 1.27
CA ASN A 14 -1.85 13.52 2.55
C ASN A 14 -0.87 12.89 3.51
N LEU A 15 -0.13 11.88 3.07
CA LEU A 15 0.79 11.15 3.93
C LEU A 15 2.02 12.00 4.26
N ASP A 16 2.36 12.07 5.55
CA ASP A 16 3.58 12.70 6.02
C ASP A 16 4.74 11.71 6.07
N ILE A 17 5.95 12.22 6.16
CA ILE A 17 7.16 11.39 6.14
C ILE A 17 7.30 10.50 7.37
N ASP A 18 6.62 10.82 8.45
CA ASP A 18 6.61 10.04 9.69
C ASP A 18 5.39 9.13 9.81
N GLU A 19 4.56 9.09 8.78
CA GLU A 19 3.36 8.25 8.73
C GLU A 19 3.54 7.09 7.76
N GLY A 20 2.70 6.07 7.92
CA GLY A 20 2.66 4.94 7.01
C GLY A 20 1.22 4.50 6.73
N VAL A 21 1.04 3.82 5.62
CA VAL A 21 -0.24 3.22 5.23
C VAL A 21 -0.04 1.71 5.15
N ARG A 22 -0.90 0.97 5.82
CA ARG A 22 -0.91 -0.49 5.76
C ARG A 22 -2.13 -0.93 4.97
N ILE A 23 -1.91 -1.79 4.00
CA ILE A 23 -2.96 -2.35 3.16
C ILE A 23 -3.00 -3.85 3.35
N GLU A 24 -4.17 -4.37 3.69
CA GLU A 24 -4.39 -5.78 3.96
C GLU A 24 -5.58 -6.28 3.17
N SER A 25 -5.52 -7.55 2.72
CA SER A 25 -6.66 -8.19 2.11
C SER A 25 -7.78 -8.40 3.13
N THR A 26 -9.03 -8.20 2.71
CA THR A 26 -10.19 -8.50 3.55
C THR A 26 -10.57 -9.98 3.50
N LYS A 27 -9.96 -10.74 2.59
CA LYS A 27 -10.27 -12.18 2.40
C LYS A 27 -9.24 -13.11 3.00
N ASN A 28 -7.95 -12.76 2.92
CA ASN A 28 -6.92 -13.59 3.51
C ASN A 28 -5.79 -12.70 4.02
N ASN A 29 -4.97 -13.26 4.93
CA ASN A 29 -3.91 -12.50 5.58
C ASN A 29 -2.51 -12.86 5.06
N ASN A 30 -2.42 -13.50 3.90
CA ASN A 30 -1.14 -13.96 3.37
C ASN A 30 -0.30 -12.86 2.75
N ARG A 31 -0.88 -11.68 2.57
CA ARG A 31 -0.18 -10.58 1.92
C ARG A 31 -0.58 -9.24 2.53
N LYS A 32 0.44 -8.44 2.83
CA LYS A 32 0.28 -7.08 3.35
C LYS A 32 1.23 -6.17 2.60
N VAL A 33 0.85 -4.91 2.45
CA VAL A 33 1.71 -3.90 1.84
C VAL A 33 1.79 -2.71 2.79
N TYR A 34 3.00 -2.31 3.10
CA TYR A 34 3.28 -1.12 3.92
C TYR A 34 3.85 -0.05 3.03
N ILE A 35 3.27 1.15 3.07
CA ILE A 35 3.72 2.26 2.25
C ILE A 35 4.12 3.42 3.16
N ASN A 36 5.35 3.89 2.99
CA ASN A 36 5.88 5.04 3.73
C ASN A 36 6.36 6.10 2.76
N LYS A 37 6.24 7.36 3.16
CA LYS A 37 6.72 8.47 2.36
C LYS A 37 8.13 8.84 2.80
N ARG A 38 9.01 9.04 1.83
CA ARG A 38 10.39 9.45 2.07
C ARG A 38 10.50 10.98 2.01
N PRO A 39 11.52 11.57 2.68
CA PRO A 39 11.74 13.02 2.62
C PRO A 39 11.90 13.57 1.20
N SER A 40 12.35 12.74 0.26
CA SER A 40 12.50 13.14 -1.15
C SER A 40 11.17 13.29 -1.88
N GLY A 41 10.06 12.88 -1.24
CA GLY A 41 8.75 12.86 -1.88
C GLY A 41 8.38 11.52 -2.51
N CYS A 42 9.33 10.61 -2.62
CA CYS A 42 9.07 9.26 -3.12
C CYS A 42 8.38 8.41 -2.06
N PHE A 43 7.76 7.32 -2.50
CA PHE A 43 7.15 6.33 -1.61
C PHE A 43 7.96 5.04 -1.63
N VAL A 44 8.01 4.38 -0.50
CA VAL A 44 8.57 3.03 -0.38
C VAL A 44 7.41 2.08 -0.11
N ALA A 45 7.25 1.07 -0.96
CA ALA A 45 6.26 0.03 -0.77
C ALA A 45 6.96 -1.26 -0.38
N GLU A 46 6.63 -1.79 0.80
CA GLU A 46 7.13 -3.05 1.30
C GLU A 46 6.02 -4.07 1.25
N SER A 47 6.14 -5.04 0.33
CA SER A 47 5.17 -6.11 0.16
C SER A 47 5.63 -7.32 0.95
N VAL A 48 4.81 -7.78 1.88
CA VAL A 48 5.11 -8.91 2.76
C VAL A 48 4.23 -10.09 2.37
N TYR A 49 4.85 -11.21 2.08
CA TYR A 49 4.20 -12.46 1.71
C TYR A 49 4.46 -13.48 2.81
N SER A 50 3.45 -14.24 3.20
CA SER A 50 3.61 -15.28 4.22
C SER A 50 3.27 -16.68 3.69
N ASP A 51 2.85 -16.82 2.44
CA ASP A 51 2.50 -18.09 1.82
C ASP A 51 2.85 -18.05 0.32
N PRO A 52 3.54 -19.04 -0.24
CA PRO A 52 4.00 -20.30 0.37
C PRO A 52 5.23 -20.16 1.27
N ILE A 53 5.96 -19.05 1.18
CA ILE A 53 7.13 -18.79 2.02
C ILE A 53 7.09 -17.34 2.51
N ASN A 54 7.74 -17.08 3.62
CA ASN A 54 7.89 -15.72 4.11
C ASN A 54 8.88 -14.97 3.21
N MET A 55 8.40 -13.89 2.59
CA MET A 55 9.21 -13.09 1.68
C MET A 55 8.80 -11.63 1.78
N THR A 56 9.77 -10.73 1.66
CA THR A 56 9.54 -9.29 1.64
C THR A 56 10.15 -8.71 0.37
N GLU A 57 9.37 -7.91 -0.33
CA GLU A 57 9.82 -7.23 -1.53
C GLU A 57 9.68 -5.72 -1.31
N ILE A 58 10.73 -4.97 -1.58
CA ILE A 58 10.76 -3.51 -1.38
C ILE A 58 10.94 -2.83 -2.72
N ARG A 59 10.06 -1.88 -3.01
CA ARG A 59 10.13 -1.08 -4.24
C ARG A 59 9.90 0.40 -3.94
N PHE A 60 10.48 1.24 -4.76
CA PHE A 60 10.33 2.70 -4.70
C PHE A 60 9.40 3.17 -5.81
N TYR A 61 8.52 4.09 -5.47
CA TYR A 61 7.57 4.68 -6.41
C TYR A 61 7.61 6.19 -6.32
N VAL A 62 7.55 6.86 -7.48
CA VAL A 62 7.57 8.32 -7.52
C VAL A 62 6.18 8.92 -7.58
N ASP A 63 5.16 8.15 -7.92
CA ASP A 63 3.80 8.66 -7.98
C ASP A 63 2.78 7.65 -7.46
N ILE A 64 1.63 8.20 -7.08
CA ILE A 64 0.52 7.44 -6.48
C ILE A 64 -0.15 6.50 -7.48
N LYS A 65 -0.15 6.88 -8.74
CA LYS A 65 -0.79 6.09 -9.80
C LYS A 65 -0.19 4.68 -9.90
N HIS A 66 1.12 4.58 -9.82
CA HIS A 66 1.81 3.29 -9.87
C HIS A 66 1.55 2.45 -8.62
N ILE A 67 1.43 3.11 -7.47
CA ILE A 67 1.09 2.41 -6.22
C ILE A 67 -0.34 1.85 -6.30
N ARG A 68 -1.27 2.61 -6.85
CA ARG A 68 -2.65 2.14 -7.03
C ARG A 68 -2.70 0.90 -7.92
N LYS A 69 -1.92 0.88 -9.00
CA LYS A 69 -1.83 -0.29 -9.87
C LYS A 69 -1.27 -1.50 -9.14
N LEU A 70 -0.24 -1.29 -8.33
CA LEU A 70 0.32 -2.36 -7.51
C LEU A 70 -0.74 -2.97 -6.59
N ILE A 71 -1.47 -2.13 -5.88
CA ILE A 71 -2.50 -2.57 -4.94
C ILE A 71 -3.64 -3.30 -5.66
N ASP A 72 -4.09 -2.77 -6.79
CA ASP A 72 -5.14 -3.42 -7.58
C ASP A 72 -4.70 -4.79 -8.09
N ASN A 73 -3.44 -4.93 -8.48
CA ASN A 73 -2.90 -6.21 -8.94
C ASN A 73 -2.79 -7.23 -7.82
N ILE A 74 -2.48 -6.78 -6.60
CA ILE A 74 -2.30 -7.68 -5.46
C ILE A 74 -3.63 -8.07 -4.82
N PHE A 75 -4.49 -7.09 -4.58
CA PHE A 75 -5.69 -7.27 -3.76
C PHE A 75 -7.01 -7.18 -4.54
N GLY A 76 -6.96 -6.69 -5.76
CA GLY A 76 -8.18 -6.36 -6.48
C GLY A 76 -8.91 -5.21 -5.79
N LYS A 77 -10.20 -5.39 -5.49
CA LYS A 77 -11.00 -4.36 -4.82
C LYS A 77 -11.29 -4.68 -3.35
N GLU A 78 -10.74 -5.78 -2.84
CA GLU A 78 -11.08 -6.27 -1.51
C GLU A 78 -9.90 -6.10 -0.54
N TYR A 79 -9.70 -4.88 -0.10
CA TYR A 79 -8.63 -4.55 0.84
C TYR A 79 -9.09 -3.47 1.82
N SER A 80 -8.39 -3.37 2.94
CA SER A 80 -8.56 -2.32 3.93
C SER A 80 -7.31 -1.46 3.98
N VAL A 81 -7.50 -0.17 4.31
CA VAL A 81 -6.43 0.81 4.39
C VAL A 81 -6.37 1.35 5.81
N THR A 82 -5.21 1.26 6.44
CA THR A 82 -5.00 1.74 7.82
C THR A 82 -3.80 2.70 7.84
N ILE A 83 -3.97 3.85 8.48
CA ILE A 83 -2.89 4.80 8.72
C ILE A 83 -2.25 4.49 10.07
N TYR A 84 -0.93 4.52 10.14
CA TYR A 84 -0.22 4.27 11.39
C TYR A 84 0.99 5.19 11.59
#